data_5c5ae986481580346b921eac13e9689d
#
_entry.id   5c5ae986481580346b921eac13e9689d
#
_cell.length_a   1.000
_cell.length_b   1.000
_cell.length_c   1.000
_cell.angle_alpha   90.00
_cell.angle_beta   90.00
_cell.angle_gamma   90.00
#
_symmetry.space_group_name_H-M   'P 1'
#
loop_
_entity.id
_entity.type
_entity.pdbx_description
1 polymer ?
#
loop_
_entity_poly.entity_id
_entity_poly.type
_entity_poly.pdbx_seq_one_letter_code
_entity_poly.pdbx_strand_id
1 'polypeptide(L)'
;MGVVSQGPVYYDLFEEFADLATQGMCPLGAPDERGHKDGWGLACFQDGALKFHMRDAGSAADASKYYGTAWKIAKLNIERAPGRSLIVMGHLRRASSKGLVAQRFAHPFVEERNGVTWAFQHNGSLVSTPVDGDKIDSQILFQMLLNHLEGREHEAVAKATLTARALAIKEFGGFTGLNFMLSDGRSLHVYRDFQTNGQYYTLYLDNLGEMIVAASEPILAMKAEPIPRGLLHTVSSDLVLQRTAVS
;
A
#
# COMPACT_ATOMS: atom_id res chain seq x y z
N MET A 1 -4.73 1.05 1.18
CA MET A 1 -5.06 0.62 2.56
C MET A 1 -4.01 -0.36 3.05
N GLY A 2 -3.60 -0.23 4.29
CA GLY A 2 -2.80 -1.21 5.04
C GLY A 2 -3.36 -1.35 6.45
N VAL A 3 -3.46 -2.55 6.97
CA VAL A 3 -4.00 -2.84 8.29
C VAL A 3 -3.05 -3.79 9.02
N VAL A 4 -2.69 -3.45 10.25
CA VAL A 4 -2.07 -4.37 11.20
C VAL A 4 -3.07 -4.60 12.31
N SER A 5 -3.43 -5.84 12.58
CA SER A 5 -4.47 -6.17 13.55
C SER A 5 -4.12 -7.35 14.44
N GLN A 6 -4.41 -7.20 15.73
CA GLN A 6 -4.49 -8.27 16.71
C GLN A 6 -5.95 -8.65 17.02
N GLY A 7 -6.88 -7.76 16.73
CA GLY A 7 -8.32 -7.93 16.85
C GLY A 7 -9.01 -8.34 15.54
N PRO A 8 -10.32 -8.36 15.50
CA PRO A 8 -11.08 -8.72 14.32
C PRO A 8 -10.90 -7.69 13.18
N VAL A 9 -10.70 -8.19 11.96
CA VAL A 9 -10.81 -7.41 10.72
C VAL A 9 -12.14 -7.77 10.08
N TYR A 10 -13.11 -6.89 10.20
CA TYR A 10 -14.47 -7.14 9.73
C TYR A 10 -14.57 -6.98 8.21
N TYR A 11 -15.54 -7.65 7.63
CA TYR A 11 -15.77 -7.61 6.18
C TYR A 11 -16.14 -6.20 5.69
N ASP A 12 -16.84 -5.42 6.50
CA ASP A 12 -17.24 -4.03 6.20
C ASP A 12 -16.06 -3.14 5.83
N LEU A 13 -14.87 -3.38 6.40
CA LEU A 13 -13.64 -2.69 6.00
C LEU A 13 -13.37 -2.83 4.49
N PHE A 14 -13.60 -4.02 3.95
CA PHE A 14 -13.34 -4.28 2.53
C PHE A 14 -14.44 -3.69 1.65
N GLU A 15 -15.67 -3.58 2.14
CA GLU A 15 -16.77 -2.94 1.42
C GLU A 15 -16.53 -1.44 1.34
N GLU A 16 -16.25 -0.76 2.46
CA GLU A 16 -15.89 0.67 2.47
C GLU A 16 -14.65 0.95 1.61
N PHE A 17 -13.66 0.07 1.65
CA PHE A 17 -12.49 0.23 0.79
C PHE A 17 -12.85 0.07 -0.69
N ALA A 18 -13.74 -0.85 -1.06
CA ALA A 18 -14.20 -1.03 -2.44
C ALA A 18 -14.98 0.17 -2.96
N ASP A 19 -15.71 0.89 -2.11
CA ASP A 19 -16.44 2.10 -2.49
C ASP A 19 -15.51 3.20 -3.05
N LEU A 20 -14.27 3.26 -2.58
CA LEU A 20 -13.26 4.17 -3.14
C LEU A 20 -12.91 3.85 -4.61
N ALA A 21 -13.23 2.65 -5.11
CA ALA A 21 -13.12 2.37 -6.54
C ALA A 21 -14.03 3.26 -7.39
N THR A 22 -15.13 3.76 -6.83
CA THR A 22 -16.08 4.65 -7.51
C THR A 22 -16.06 6.09 -6.99
N GLN A 23 -15.70 6.28 -5.72
CA GLN A 23 -15.80 7.57 -5.03
C GLN A 23 -14.45 8.22 -4.70
N GLY A 24 -13.35 7.45 -4.77
CA GLY A 24 -12.01 7.88 -4.39
C GLY A 24 -11.54 9.13 -5.14
N MET A 25 -10.75 9.95 -4.48
CA MET A 25 -10.24 11.22 -4.98
C MET A 25 -9.24 10.98 -6.11
N CYS A 26 -9.35 11.76 -7.18
CA CYS A 26 -8.45 11.72 -8.33
C CYS A 26 -7.69 13.04 -8.52
N PRO A 27 -6.42 13.02 -8.97
CA PRO A 27 -5.58 14.21 -9.02
C PRO A 27 -6.04 15.28 -10.01
N LEU A 28 -6.81 14.90 -11.01
CA LEU A 28 -7.22 15.77 -12.13
C LEU A 28 -8.64 16.32 -12.01
N GLY A 29 -9.26 16.17 -10.83
CA GLY A 29 -10.28 17.07 -10.30
C GLY A 29 -11.53 17.43 -11.12
N ALA A 30 -11.95 16.66 -12.11
CA ALA A 30 -13.32 16.76 -12.56
C ALA A 30 -14.22 15.95 -11.61
N PRO A 31 -15.33 16.51 -11.08
CA PRO A 31 -16.24 15.77 -10.21
C PRO A 31 -16.73 14.44 -10.77
N ASP A 32 -16.78 14.34 -12.11
CA ASP A 32 -17.21 13.16 -12.85
C ASP A 32 -16.10 12.11 -13.06
N GLU A 33 -14.86 12.41 -12.66
CA GLU A 33 -13.70 11.53 -12.82
C GLU A 33 -13.24 10.89 -11.51
N ARG A 34 -14.12 10.67 -10.56
CA ARG A 34 -13.80 9.98 -9.30
C ARG A 34 -13.58 8.49 -9.49
N GLY A 35 -12.82 7.93 -8.55
CA GLY A 35 -12.63 6.49 -8.39
C GLY A 35 -11.37 5.93 -9.03
N HIS A 36 -11.04 4.73 -8.57
CA HIS A 36 -9.85 3.96 -8.92
C HIS A 36 -10.28 2.63 -9.56
N LYS A 37 -10.63 2.67 -10.87
CA LYS A 37 -11.36 1.59 -11.56
C LYS A 37 -10.49 0.68 -12.42
N ASP A 38 -9.17 0.91 -12.48
CA ASP A 38 -8.28 0.30 -13.47
C ASP A 38 -7.50 -0.91 -12.93
N GLY A 39 -7.76 -1.27 -11.69
CA GLY A 39 -7.19 -2.45 -11.06
C GLY A 39 -7.39 -2.45 -9.55
N TRP A 40 -7.30 -3.64 -8.98
CA TRP A 40 -7.35 -3.85 -7.54
C TRP A 40 -6.44 -4.99 -7.12
N GLY A 41 -6.11 -5.04 -5.85
CA GLY A 41 -5.50 -6.21 -5.28
C GLY A 41 -5.50 -6.19 -3.76
N LEU A 42 -5.42 -7.40 -3.22
CA LEU A 42 -5.36 -7.69 -1.78
C LEU A 42 -4.19 -8.64 -1.51
N ALA A 43 -3.41 -8.35 -0.48
CA ALA A 43 -2.44 -9.26 0.10
C ALA A 43 -2.72 -9.38 1.60
N CYS A 44 -2.58 -10.59 2.14
CA CYS A 44 -2.80 -10.86 3.55
C CYS A 44 -1.72 -11.77 4.09
N PHE A 45 -1.05 -11.31 5.14
CA PHE A 45 -0.11 -12.09 5.93
C PHE A 45 -0.74 -12.46 7.27
N GLN A 46 -0.47 -13.66 7.71
CA GLN A 46 -0.78 -14.12 9.06
C GLN A 46 0.51 -14.67 9.68
N ASP A 47 0.89 -14.13 10.84
CA ASP A 47 2.08 -14.54 11.58
C ASP A 47 3.36 -14.55 10.72
N GLY A 48 3.54 -13.53 9.88
CA GLY A 48 4.67 -13.38 8.99
C GLY A 48 4.60 -14.17 7.67
N ALA A 49 3.60 -15.02 7.47
CA ALA A 49 3.44 -15.81 6.27
C ALA A 49 2.34 -15.26 5.36
N LEU A 50 2.65 -15.09 4.06
CA LEU A 50 1.65 -14.70 3.06
C LEU A 50 0.62 -15.82 2.90
N LYS A 51 -0.66 -15.50 3.14
CA LYS A 51 -1.80 -16.44 3.03
C LYS A 51 -2.62 -16.20 1.77
N PHE A 52 -2.82 -14.93 1.42
CA PHE A 52 -3.56 -14.54 0.22
C PHE A 52 -2.81 -13.46 -0.54
N HIS A 53 -2.80 -13.58 -1.85
CA HIS A 53 -2.41 -12.54 -2.78
C HIS A 53 -3.25 -12.67 -4.04
N MET A 54 -4.08 -11.68 -4.29
CA MET A 54 -4.94 -11.63 -5.47
C MET A 54 -4.89 -10.22 -6.05
N ARG A 55 -4.77 -10.14 -7.37
CA ARG A 55 -4.80 -8.89 -8.14
C ARG A 55 -5.58 -9.12 -9.41
N ASP A 56 -6.29 -8.08 -9.86
CA ASP A 56 -6.94 -8.12 -11.18
C ASP A 56 -7.02 -6.71 -11.77
N ALA A 57 -7.29 -6.63 -13.07
CA ALA A 57 -7.65 -5.39 -13.74
C ALA A 57 -9.14 -5.09 -13.51
N GLY A 58 -9.54 -3.82 -13.70
CA GLY A 58 -10.92 -3.38 -13.53
C GLY A 58 -11.26 -2.91 -12.12
N SER A 59 -12.52 -2.61 -11.91
CA SER A 59 -13.03 -2.03 -10.67
C SER A 59 -13.23 -3.10 -9.59
N ALA A 60 -12.77 -2.83 -8.36
CA ALA A 60 -13.05 -3.68 -7.21
C ALA A 60 -14.55 -3.73 -6.89
N ALA A 61 -15.27 -2.63 -7.09
CA ALA A 61 -16.70 -2.53 -6.81
C ALA A 61 -17.55 -3.55 -7.60
N ASP A 62 -17.07 -3.95 -8.79
CA ASP A 62 -17.79 -4.86 -9.68
C ASP A 62 -17.16 -6.28 -9.69
N ALA A 63 -16.08 -6.49 -8.91
CA ALA A 63 -15.28 -7.70 -9.00
C ALA A 63 -15.70 -8.77 -7.96
N SER A 64 -16.42 -9.80 -8.38
CA SER A 64 -16.74 -10.95 -7.50
C SER A 64 -15.51 -11.62 -6.88
N LYS A 65 -14.37 -11.62 -7.59
CA LYS A 65 -13.08 -12.10 -7.07
C LYS A 65 -12.55 -11.26 -5.92
N TYR A 66 -12.76 -9.93 -5.97
CA TYR A 66 -12.41 -9.03 -4.87
C TYR A 66 -13.15 -9.42 -3.61
N TYR A 67 -14.48 -9.45 -3.67
CA TYR A 67 -15.34 -9.79 -2.53
C TYR A 67 -15.10 -11.20 -2.02
N GLY A 68 -14.90 -12.16 -2.92
CA GLY A 68 -14.55 -13.53 -2.53
C GLY A 68 -13.20 -13.62 -1.80
N THR A 69 -12.22 -12.81 -2.16
CA THR A 69 -10.92 -12.74 -1.47
C THR A 69 -11.05 -12.02 -0.13
N ALA A 70 -11.77 -10.91 -0.09
CA ALA A 70 -12.07 -10.17 1.13
C ALA A 70 -12.78 -11.05 2.17
N TRP A 71 -13.76 -11.82 1.74
CA TRP A 71 -14.47 -12.77 2.60
C TRP A 71 -13.54 -13.85 3.18
N LYS A 72 -12.64 -14.41 2.36
CA LYS A 72 -11.64 -15.39 2.83
C LYS A 72 -10.69 -14.80 3.88
N ILE A 73 -10.26 -13.54 3.69
CA ILE A 73 -9.41 -12.85 4.66
C ILE A 73 -10.18 -12.60 5.96
N ALA A 74 -11.41 -12.12 5.89
CA ALA A 74 -12.26 -11.92 7.07
C ALA A 74 -12.51 -13.24 7.81
N LYS A 75 -12.78 -14.34 7.09
CA LYS A 75 -12.95 -15.67 7.67
C LYS A 75 -11.68 -16.17 8.35
N LEU A 76 -10.50 -16.04 7.70
CA LEU A 76 -9.20 -16.40 8.29
C LEU A 76 -8.98 -15.64 9.60
N ASN A 77 -9.37 -14.38 9.63
CA ASN A 77 -9.24 -13.54 10.81
C ASN A 77 -10.14 -14.02 11.98
N ILE A 78 -11.37 -14.43 11.71
CA ILE A 78 -12.30 -14.96 12.72
C ILE A 78 -11.82 -16.31 13.28
N GLU A 79 -11.26 -17.16 12.43
CA GLU A 79 -10.80 -18.52 12.78
C GLU A 79 -9.41 -18.54 13.46
N ARG A 80 -8.71 -17.41 13.49
CA ARG A 80 -7.37 -17.35 14.08
C ARG A 80 -7.42 -17.46 15.61
N ALA A 81 -6.41 -18.07 16.17
CA ALA A 81 -6.23 -18.12 17.62
C ALA A 81 -5.95 -16.70 18.20
N PRO A 82 -6.37 -16.41 19.45
CA PRO A 82 -6.02 -15.16 20.13
C PRO A 82 -4.51 -14.90 20.14
N GLY A 83 -4.11 -13.62 20.01
CA GLY A 83 -2.71 -13.18 20.02
C GLY A 83 -1.96 -13.37 18.69
N ARG A 84 -2.62 -13.90 17.66
CA ARG A 84 -2.03 -13.95 16.32
C ARG A 84 -2.27 -12.67 15.56
N SER A 85 -1.26 -12.21 14.82
CA SER A 85 -1.32 -10.98 14.04
C SER A 85 -1.79 -11.21 12.62
N LEU A 86 -2.45 -10.21 12.07
CA LEU A 86 -2.83 -10.15 10.66
C LEU A 86 -2.33 -8.83 10.06
N ILE A 87 -1.69 -8.89 8.90
CA ILE A 87 -1.37 -7.71 8.10
C ILE A 87 -2.08 -7.83 6.77
N VAL A 88 -2.94 -6.85 6.47
CA VAL A 88 -3.67 -6.77 5.20
C VAL A 88 -3.20 -5.56 4.44
N MET A 89 -2.91 -5.73 3.15
CA MET A 89 -2.65 -4.65 2.21
C MET A 89 -3.67 -4.70 1.09
N GLY A 90 -4.27 -3.55 0.79
CA GLY A 90 -5.23 -3.39 -0.28
C GLY A 90 -4.91 -2.17 -1.13
N HIS A 91 -5.05 -2.30 -2.45
CA HIS A 91 -4.83 -1.21 -3.39
C HIS A 91 -5.93 -1.17 -4.46
N LEU A 92 -6.44 0.03 -4.69
CA LEU A 92 -7.32 0.36 -5.81
C LEU A 92 -6.54 1.26 -6.74
N ARG A 93 -6.50 0.91 -8.01
CA ARG A 93 -5.60 1.55 -8.97
C ARG A 93 -6.36 2.41 -9.97
N ARG A 94 -5.83 3.61 -10.22
CA ARG A 94 -6.10 4.39 -11.42
C ARG A 94 -4.83 4.39 -12.28
N ALA A 95 -4.94 3.92 -13.50
CA ALA A 95 -3.82 3.89 -14.44
C ALA A 95 -3.58 5.27 -15.05
N SER A 96 -2.32 5.65 -15.27
CA SER A 96 -1.96 6.89 -15.95
C SER A 96 -2.29 6.88 -17.44
N SER A 97 -2.47 5.70 -18.03
CA SER A 97 -2.94 5.53 -19.42
C SER A 97 -3.70 4.21 -19.58
N LYS A 98 -4.58 4.13 -20.59
CA LYS A 98 -5.38 2.92 -20.88
C LYS A 98 -4.52 1.69 -21.22
N GLY A 99 -3.36 1.88 -21.82
CA GLY A 99 -2.42 0.79 -22.14
C GLY A 99 -1.80 0.11 -20.89
N LEU A 100 -1.93 0.73 -19.73
CA LEU A 100 -1.43 0.20 -18.46
C LEU A 100 -2.52 -0.45 -17.58
N VAL A 101 -3.71 -0.71 -18.14
CA VAL A 101 -4.78 -1.44 -17.44
C VAL A 101 -4.58 -2.94 -17.66
N ALA A 102 -3.87 -3.58 -16.74
CA ALA A 102 -3.63 -5.02 -16.77
C ALA A 102 -3.33 -5.53 -15.34
N GLN A 103 -3.65 -6.80 -15.10
CA GLN A 103 -3.42 -7.48 -13.81
C GLN A 103 -1.95 -7.37 -13.35
N ARG A 104 -0.98 -7.48 -14.27
CA ARG A 104 0.45 -7.39 -13.94
C ARG A 104 0.87 -6.04 -13.35
N PHE A 105 0.09 -4.99 -13.57
CA PHE A 105 0.33 -3.64 -13.08
C PHE A 105 -0.51 -3.28 -11.84
N ALA A 106 -1.44 -4.16 -11.42
CA ALA A 106 -2.20 -3.96 -10.20
C ALA A 106 -1.33 -4.25 -8.96
N HIS A 107 -1.48 -3.43 -7.93
CA HIS A 107 -0.82 -3.62 -6.62
C HIS A 107 -1.71 -4.49 -5.70
N PRO A 108 -1.17 -5.01 -4.57
CA PRO A 108 0.23 -5.00 -4.15
C PRO A 108 1.10 -5.90 -5.04
N PHE A 109 2.35 -5.49 -5.30
CA PHE A 109 3.37 -6.40 -5.84
C PHE A 109 3.90 -7.28 -4.72
N VAL A 110 4.25 -8.52 -5.06
CA VAL A 110 4.85 -9.46 -4.10
C VAL A 110 6.11 -10.04 -4.71
N GLU A 111 7.18 -10.04 -3.94
CA GLU A 111 8.47 -10.61 -4.34
C GLU A 111 9.17 -11.23 -3.13
N GLU A 112 9.91 -12.30 -3.37
CA GLU A 112 10.78 -12.90 -2.37
C GLU A 112 12.19 -12.33 -2.49
N ARG A 113 12.77 -11.88 -1.38
CA ARG A 113 14.14 -11.40 -1.30
C ARG A 113 14.80 -11.94 -0.04
N ASN A 114 15.91 -12.67 -0.20
CA ASN A 114 16.67 -13.26 0.90
C ASN A 114 15.81 -14.14 1.84
N GLY A 115 14.91 -14.94 1.27
CA GLY A 115 13.99 -15.81 2.03
C GLY A 115 12.85 -15.06 2.74
N VAL A 116 12.65 -13.77 2.44
CA VAL A 116 11.56 -12.95 2.97
C VAL A 116 10.61 -12.59 1.85
N THR A 117 9.33 -12.85 2.04
CA THR A 117 8.26 -12.39 1.14
C THR A 117 7.89 -10.97 1.48
N TRP A 118 8.08 -10.05 0.52
CA TRP A 118 7.74 -8.64 0.62
C TRP A 118 6.52 -8.32 -0.23
N ALA A 119 5.59 -7.55 0.32
CA ALA A 119 4.48 -6.96 -0.43
C ALA A 119 4.62 -5.43 -0.48
N PHE A 120 4.30 -4.83 -1.62
CA PHE A 120 4.50 -3.41 -1.88
C PHE A 120 3.34 -2.80 -2.65
N GLN A 121 2.94 -1.60 -2.25
CA GLN A 121 1.99 -0.77 -2.99
C GLN A 121 2.43 0.70 -2.95
N HIS A 122 2.14 1.42 -4.04
CA HIS A 122 2.62 2.79 -4.26
C HIS A 122 1.53 3.67 -4.85
N ASN A 123 1.44 4.89 -4.36
CA ASN A 123 0.64 5.98 -4.93
C ASN A 123 1.57 7.15 -5.28
N GLY A 124 1.72 7.40 -6.55
CA GLY A 124 2.60 8.39 -7.14
C GLY A 124 3.18 7.94 -8.46
N SER A 125 4.14 8.72 -8.98
CA SER A 125 4.86 8.39 -10.22
C SER A 125 6.28 8.94 -10.18
N LEU A 126 7.24 8.19 -10.74
CA LEU A 126 8.55 8.73 -11.11
C LEU A 126 8.44 9.59 -12.38
N VAL A 127 9.15 10.72 -12.43
CA VAL A 127 8.96 11.73 -13.49
C VAL A 127 9.36 11.22 -14.87
N SER A 128 10.50 10.53 -14.98
CA SER A 128 11.09 10.10 -16.26
C SER A 128 11.29 8.59 -16.29
N THR A 129 10.19 7.83 -16.18
CA THR A 129 10.28 6.37 -16.29
C THR A 129 10.40 5.98 -17.76
N PRO A 130 11.39 5.14 -18.15
CA PRO A 130 11.42 4.56 -19.49
C PRO A 130 10.14 3.77 -19.75
N VAL A 131 9.44 4.10 -20.82
CA VAL A 131 8.25 3.38 -21.27
C VAL A 131 8.73 2.23 -22.17
N ASP A 132 9.25 1.16 -21.56
CA ASP A 132 9.60 -0.06 -22.29
C ASP A 132 8.43 -1.06 -22.37
N GLY A 133 7.31 -0.76 -21.70
CA GLY A 133 6.08 -1.54 -21.74
C GLY A 133 6.07 -2.76 -20.79
N ASP A 134 7.19 -3.15 -20.22
CA ASP A 134 7.28 -4.35 -19.37
C ASP A 134 7.11 -4.05 -17.88
N LYS A 135 7.56 -2.89 -17.43
CA LYS A 135 7.48 -2.46 -16.03
C LYS A 135 6.90 -1.06 -15.91
N ILE A 136 6.15 -0.83 -14.85
CA ILE A 136 5.72 0.50 -14.43
C ILE A 136 6.67 1.05 -13.34
N ASP A 137 6.66 2.36 -13.16
CA ASP A 137 7.45 3.10 -12.18
C ASP A 137 7.37 2.52 -10.75
N SER A 138 6.18 2.09 -10.33
CA SER A 138 5.98 1.44 -9.02
C SER A 138 6.75 0.12 -8.87
N GLN A 139 6.90 -0.66 -9.96
CA GLN A 139 7.71 -1.88 -9.93
C GLN A 139 9.20 -1.54 -9.89
N ILE A 140 9.62 -0.47 -10.57
CA ILE A 140 11.00 0.03 -10.50
C ILE A 140 11.31 0.51 -9.07
N LEU A 141 10.43 1.29 -8.46
CA LEU A 141 10.59 1.75 -7.08
C LEU A 141 10.67 0.57 -6.10
N PHE A 142 9.85 -0.44 -6.28
CA PHE A 142 9.91 -1.65 -5.45
C PHE A 142 11.25 -2.36 -5.56
N GLN A 143 11.79 -2.52 -6.78
CA GLN A 143 13.13 -3.09 -6.98
C GLN A 143 14.23 -2.23 -6.35
N MET A 144 14.13 -0.90 -6.45
CA MET A 144 15.09 0.00 -5.80
C MET A 144 15.09 -0.20 -4.28
N LEU A 145 13.92 -0.31 -3.65
CA LEU A 145 13.81 -0.61 -2.22
C LEU A 145 14.43 -1.97 -1.89
N LEU A 146 14.02 -3.04 -2.58
CA LEU A 146 14.51 -4.40 -2.32
C LEU A 146 16.01 -4.55 -2.52
N ASN A 147 16.60 -3.85 -3.48
CA ASN A 147 18.05 -3.91 -3.75
C ASN A 147 18.88 -3.24 -2.64
N HIS A 148 18.28 -2.37 -1.83
CA HIS A 148 18.95 -1.65 -0.74
C HIS A 148 18.48 -2.09 0.65
N LEU A 149 17.61 -3.09 0.74
CA LEU A 149 17.20 -3.70 2.01
C LEU A 149 18.29 -4.64 2.52
N GLU A 150 18.97 -4.21 3.59
CA GLU A 150 19.99 -4.99 4.29
C GLU A 150 19.43 -5.78 5.48
N GLY A 151 18.14 -5.58 5.81
CA GLY A 151 17.43 -6.21 6.93
C GLY A 151 15.93 -5.94 6.86
N ARG A 152 15.22 -6.33 7.92
CA ARG A 152 13.76 -6.20 8.06
C ARG A 152 13.34 -5.16 9.09
N GLU A 153 14.30 -4.71 9.87
CA GLU A 153 14.13 -3.78 10.97
C GLU A 153 13.79 -2.39 10.44
N HIS A 154 13.16 -1.59 11.28
CA HIS A 154 12.74 -0.23 10.95
C HIS A 154 13.89 0.61 10.33
N GLU A 155 15.08 0.54 10.93
CA GLU A 155 16.26 1.29 10.51
C GLU A 155 16.76 0.86 9.12
N ALA A 156 16.74 -0.43 8.83
CA ALA A 156 17.13 -0.96 7.52
C ALA A 156 16.16 -0.50 6.43
N VAL A 157 14.86 -0.50 6.71
CA VAL A 157 13.84 0.00 5.78
C VAL A 157 13.94 1.53 5.63
N ALA A 158 14.23 2.27 6.71
CA ALA A 158 14.45 3.73 6.64
C ALA A 158 15.65 4.06 5.74
N LYS A 159 16.78 3.35 5.87
CA LYS A 159 17.97 3.50 5.03
C LYS A 159 17.67 3.18 3.56
N ALA A 160 16.97 2.08 3.28
CA ALA A 160 16.56 1.70 1.93
C ALA A 160 15.62 2.75 1.32
N THR A 161 14.68 3.29 2.11
CA THR A 161 13.76 4.36 1.69
C THR A 161 14.52 5.64 1.34
N LEU A 162 15.47 6.07 2.17
CA LEU A 162 16.31 7.23 1.90
C LEU A 162 17.08 7.07 0.58
N THR A 163 17.68 5.88 0.37
CA THR A 163 18.42 5.58 -0.86
C THR A 163 17.51 5.55 -2.09
N ALA A 164 16.35 4.88 -2.01
CA ALA A 164 15.38 4.84 -3.10
C ALA A 164 14.86 6.24 -3.46
N ARG A 165 14.60 7.09 -2.46
CA ARG A 165 14.23 8.50 -2.65
C ARG A 165 15.32 9.29 -3.38
N ALA A 166 16.57 9.14 -2.96
CA ALA A 166 17.70 9.81 -3.59
C ALA A 166 17.89 9.36 -5.06
N LEU A 167 17.75 8.07 -5.34
CA LEU A 167 17.79 7.51 -6.70
C LEU A 167 16.61 8.01 -7.55
N ALA A 168 15.41 8.09 -6.99
CA ALA A 168 14.26 8.65 -7.69
C ALA A 168 14.52 10.09 -8.16
N ILE A 169 15.17 10.90 -7.35
CA ILE A 169 15.54 12.28 -7.71
C ILE A 169 16.67 12.30 -8.76
N LYS A 170 17.72 11.50 -8.52
CA LYS A 170 18.95 11.54 -9.34
C LYS A 170 18.75 10.93 -10.72
N GLU A 171 18.08 9.77 -10.80
CA GLU A 171 18.03 8.96 -12.03
C GLU A 171 16.73 9.18 -12.81
N PHE A 172 15.63 9.57 -12.13
CA PHE A 172 14.32 9.74 -12.75
C PHE A 172 13.85 11.21 -12.76
N GLY A 173 14.69 12.15 -12.32
CA GLY A 173 14.34 13.58 -12.29
C GLY A 173 13.33 13.95 -11.21
N GLY A 174 13.01 13.04 -10.30
CA GLY A 174 12.07 13.24 -9.19
C GLY A 174 10.83 12.35 -9.27
N PHE A 175 9.81 12.75 -8.50
CA PHE A 175 8.55 12.03 -8.39
C PHE A 175 7.39 13.00 -8.14
N THR A 176 6.18 12.62 -8.50
CA THR A 176 4.99 13.39 -8.14
C THR A 176 4.60 13.10 -6.68
N GLY A 177 4.43 11.84 -6.35
CA GLY A 177 4.28 11.29 -5.01
C GLY A 177 5.15 10.05 -4.85
N LEU A 178 5.59 9.79 -3.62
CA LEU A 178 6.36 8.62 -3.21
C LEU A 178 5.69 7.97 -1.99
N ASN A 179 4.35 7.97 -1.99
CA ASN A 179 3.58 7.35 -0.92
C ASN A 179 3.57 5.84 -1.12
N PHE A 180 4.13 5.10 -0.20
CA PHE A 180 4.10 3.64 -0.31
C PHE A 180 3.79 2.95 1.01
N MET A 181 3.35 1.72 0.89
CA MET A 181 3.32 0.76 1.97
C MET A 181 4.12 -0.47 1.56
N LEU A 182 4.94 -0.95 2.48
CA LEU A 182 5.78 -2.13 2.33
C LEU A 182 5.57 -3.05 3.54
N SER A 183 5.44 -4.35 3.33
CA SER A 183 5.31 -5.31 4.42
C SER A 183 6.10 -6.59 4.14
N ASP A 184 6.69 -7.11 5.18
CA ASP A 184 7.35 -8.42 5.25
C ASP A 184 6.50 -9.45 6.02
N GLY A 185 5.24 -9.09 6.32
CA GLY A 185 4.31 -9.90 7.11
C GLY A 185 4.49 -9.83 8.62
N ARG A 186 5.57 -9.19 9.13
CA ARG A 186 5.80 -8.92 10.56
C ARG A 186 5.62 -7.46 10.91
N SER A 187 5.84 -6.58 9.93
CA SER A 187 5.66 -5.15 10.06
C SER A 187 5.01 -4.56 8.81
N LEU A 188 4.29 -3.48 8.99
CA LEU A 188 3.80 -2.61 7.94
C LEU A 188 4.57 -1.30 7.99
N HIS A 189 5.31 -1.00 6.94
CA HIS A 189 6.04 0.25 6.76
C HIS A 189 5.21 1.19 5.88
N VAL A 190 5.02 2.42 6.33
CA VAL A 190 4.17 3.43 5.69
C VAL A 190 4.99 4.70 5.52
N TYR A 191 5.21 5.12 4.29
CA TYR A 191 6.00 6.30 3.95
C TYR A 191 5.19 7.27 3.11
N ARG A 192 5.26 8.56 3.45
CA ARG A 192 4.65 9.64 2.69
C ARG A 192 5.68 10.67 2.25
N ASP A 193 5.83 10.86 0.95
CA ASP A 193 6.55 12.00 0.37
C ASP A 193 5.91 12.42 -0.96
N PHE A 194 6.11 13.67 -1.35
CA PHE A 194 5.60 14.24 -2.60
C PHE A 194 6.42 15.47 -2.99
N GLN A 195 6.54 15.73 -4.27
CA GLN A 195 7.11 16.96 -4.80
C GLN A 195 6.03 17.90 -5.34
N THR A 196 4.89 17.36 -5.74
CA THR A 196 3.75 18.11 -6.29
C THR A 196 2.45 17.65 -5.63
N ASN A 197 1.42 18.49 -5.65
CA ASN A 197 0.04 18.16 -5.25
C ASN A 197 -0.11 17.43 -3.89
N GLY A 198 0.49 18.01 -2.84
CA GLY A 198 0.48 17.42 -1.50
C GLY A 198 -0.90 17.25 -0.87
N GLN A 199 -1.93 17.93 -1.40
CA GLN A 199 -3.32 17.76 -0.98
C GLN A 199 -3.94 16.47 -1.54
N TYR A 200 -3.46 15.99 -2.68
CA TYR A 200 -3.85 14.71 -3.25
C TYR A 200 -3.03 13.55 -2.66
N TYR A 201 -1.71 13.73 -2.55
CA TYR A 201 -0.81 12.71 -1.99
C TYR A 201 -0.88 12.68 -0.47
N THR A 202 -2.08 12.41 0.06
CA THR A 202 -2.34 12.18 1.48
C THR A 202 -2.04 10.74 1.86
N LEU A 203 -1.74 10.53 3.13
CA LEU A 203 -1.64 9.22 3.75
C LEU A 203 -1.94 9.40 5.24
N TYR A 204 -2.90 8.66 5.73
CA TYR A 204 -3.38 8.71 7.10
C TYR A 204 -2.94 7.46 7.84
N LEU A 205 -2.74 7.56 9.13
CA LEU A 205 -2.44 6.45 10.02
C LEU A 205 -3.19 6.65 11.33
N ASP A 206 -4.04 5.73 11.68
CA ASP A 206 -4.85 5.82 12.91
C ASP A 206 -4.84 4.51 13.70
N ASN A 207 -4.93 4.64 15.02
CA ASN A 207 -5.04 3.52 15.96
C ASN A 207 -6.50 3.38 16.39
N LEU A 208 -7.13 2.30 15.96
CA LEU A 208 -8.51 1.95 16.26
C LEU A 208 -8.62 0.88 17.36
N GLY A 209 -7.68 0.87 18.31
CA GLY A 209 -7.63 -0.07 19.42
C GLY A 209 -6.86 -1.34 19.08
N GLU A 210 -7.52 -2.41 18.68
CA GLU A 210 -6.89 -3.69 18.34
C GLU A 210 -6.32 -3.73 16.91
N MET A 211 -6.40 -2.60 16.18
CA MET A 211 -5.81 -2.46 14.85
C MET A 211 -5.25 -1.06 14.61
N ILE A 212 -4.21 -0.99 13.79
CA ILE A 212 -3.71 0.25 13.21
C ILE A 212 -3.98 0.21 11.71
N VAL A 213 -4.62 1.26 11.20
CA VAL A 213 -5.02 1.38 9.80
C VAL A 213 -4.26 2.52 9.14
N ALA A 214 -3.70 2.26 7.97
CA ALA A 214 -3.13 3.26 7.08
C ALA A 214 -3.92 3.32 5.76
N ALA A 215 -4.28 4.51 5.30
CA ALA A 215 -5.03 4.69 4.06
C ALA A 215 -4.72 6.03 3.40
N SER A 216 -4.83 6.12 2.07
CA SER A 216 -4.67 7.38 1.32
C SER A 216 -5.89 8.30 1.49
N GLU A 217 -7.04 7.73 1.78
CA GLU A 217 -8.29 8.42 2.14
C GLU A 217 -8.83 7.77 3.41
N PRO A 218 -9.45 8.54 4.33
CA PRO A 218 -10.01 7.98 5.55
C PRO A 218 -11.08 6.93 5.25
N ILE A 219 -10.99 5.79 5.91
CA ILE A 219 -11.96 4.69 5.90
C ILE A 219 -12.28 4.31 7.34
N LEU A 220 -13.41 3.69 7.56
CA LEU A 220 -13.94 3.45 8.92
C LEU A 220 -14.06 4.77 9.70
N ALA A 221 -14.02 4.69 11.00
CA ALA A 221 -14.06 5.86 11.89
C ALA A 221 -12.68 6.53 12.09
N MET A 222 -11.79 6.50 11.07
CA MET A 222 -10.49 7.17 11.16
C MET A 222 -10.66 8.66 11.41
N LYS A 223 -10.05 9.16 12.47
CA LYS A 223 -10.02 10.58 12.85
C LYS A 223 -8.72 11.24 12.39
N ALA A 224 -8.20 10.86 11.30
CA ALA A 224 -6.81 11.07 10.98
C ALA A 224 -6.52 12.46 10.41
N GLU A 225 -5.46 13.06 10.91
CA GLU A 225 -4.68 14.02 10.13
C GLU A 225 -3.70 13.26 9.23
N PRO A 226 -3.39 13.78 8.04
CA PRO A 226 -2.37 13.15 7.19
C PRO A 226 -1.03 13.07 7.93
N ILE A 227 -0.36 11.92 7.85
CA ILE A 227 0.99 11.79 8.41
C ILE A 227 1.94 12.81 7.77
N PRO A 228 2.93 13.35 8.52
CA PRO A 228 3.88 14.31 8.00
C PRO A 228 4.66 13.77 6.80
N ARG A 229 5.01 14.68 5.89
CA ARG A 229 5.90 14.39 4.75
C ARG A 229 7.29 13.99 5.24
N GLY A 230 7.93 13.03 4.56
CA GLY A 230 9.29 12.60 4.81
C GLY A 230 9.46 11.76 6.08
N LEU A 231 8.38 11.26 6.66
CA LEU A 231 8.42 10.32 7.80
C LEU A 231 8.07 8.90 7.36
N LEU A 232 8.93 7.96 7.72
CA LEU A 232 8.63 6.54 7.69
C LEU A 232 8.00 6.13 9.03
N HIS A 233 6.84 5.52 8.96
CA HIS A 233 6.17 4.88 10.08
C HIS A 233 6.27 3.38 9.91
N THR A 234 6.60 2.67 10.98
CA THR A 234 6.60 1.20 11.01
C THR A 234 5.69 0.74 12.13
N VAL A 235 4.71 -0.06 11.77
CA VAL A 235 3.80 -0.71 12.71
C VAL A 235 4.16 -2.19 12.76
N SER A 236 4.62 -2.67 13.92
CA SER A 236 4.89 -4.10 14.12
C SER A 236 3.60 -4.89 14.28
N SER A 237 3.69 -6.21 14.17
CA SER A 237 2.60 -7.14 14.46
C SER A 237 2.03 -6.99 15.89
N ASP A 238 2.80 -6.42 16.82
CA ASP A 238 2.39 -6.14 18.20
C ASP A 238 1.79 -4.74 18.37
N LEU A 239 1.45 -4.07 17.29
CA LEU A 239 0.91 -2.70 17.23
C LEU A 239 1.85 -1.63 17.80
N VAL A 240 3.15 -1.90 17.86
CA VAL A 240 4.16 -0.91 18.26
C VAL A 240 4.49 -0.03 17.05
N LEU A 241 4.39 1.29 17.26
CA LEU A 241 4.64 2.30 16.23
C LEU A 241 6.02 2.94 16.42
N GLN A 242 6.88 2.81 15.41
CA GLN A 242 8.16 3.51 15.29
C GLN A 242 8.07 4.58 14.19
N ARG A 243 8.87 5.64 14.31
CA ARG A 243 8.90 6.76 13.34
C ARG A 243 10.33 7.25 13.13
N THR A 244 10.70 7.49 11.87
CA THR A 244 12.02 8.07 11.51
C THR A 244 11.86 9.03 10.35
N ALA A 245 12.55 10.17 10.42
CA ALA A 245 12.65 11.09 9.29
C ALA A 245 13.53 10.49 8.17
N VAL A 246 13.03 10.57 6.94
CA VAL A 246 13.67 10.05 5.72
C VAL A 246 13.62 11.15 4.66
N SER A 247 14.30 12.26 4.91
CA SER A 247 14.28 13.44 4.03
C SER A 247 15.67 14.06 3.91
#